data_3114331e397e92142ea7cbd4968b3986
#
_entry.id   3114331e397e92142ea7cbd4968b3986
#
_cell.length_a   1.000
_cell.length_b   1.000
_cell.length_c   1.000
_cell.angle_alpha   90.00
_cell.angle_beta   90.00
_cell.angle_gamma   90.00
#
_symmetry.space_group_name_H-M   'P 1'
#
loop_
_entity.id
_entity.type
_entity.pdbx_description
1 polymer ?
#
loop_
_entity_poly.entity_id
_entity_poly.type
_entity_poly.pdbx_seq_one_letter_code
_entity_poly.pdbx_strand_id
1 'polypeptide(L)'
;MELSLPASPAHLAGLRRAARACLQGVASDAADDVVLALNEAATNAILYGSGGGQPVQVVLHVHHDVIEASVLDHGPELPAQPSTDADIEVLTVRGRGLWLLHRLVDEVRLEHVQLGTRVTLRRQLTPARPLSC
;
A
#
# COMPACT_ATOMS: atom_id res chain seq x y z
N MET A 1 -7.88 8.42 -7.55
CA MET A 1 -8.00 9.01 -6.19
C MET A 1 -6.62 9.39 -5.68
N GLU A 2 -6.50 10.60 -5.19
CA GLU A 2 -5.30 11.06 -4.51
C GLU A 2 -5.71 11.62 -3.17
N LEU A 3 -5.00 11.24 -2.14
CA LEU A 3 -5.37 11.59 -0.78
C LEU A 3 -4.13 11.87 0.04
N SER A 4 -4.14 13.00 0.76
CA SER A 4 -3.12 13.30 1.75
C SER A 4 -3.68 12.91 3.12
N LEU A 5 -3.08 11.90 3.73
CA LEU A 5 -3.59 11.30 4.95
C LEU A 5 -2.74 11.76 6.13
N PRO A 6 -3.34 12.46 7.11
CA PRO A 6 -2.58 12.81 8.30
C PRO A 6 -2.02 11.55 8.99
N ALA A 7 -0.85 11.68 9.58
CA ALA A 7 -0.13 10.53 10.14
C ALA A 7 -0.72 10.11 11.49
N SER A 8 -1.96 9.68 11.45
CA SER A 8 -2.69 9.22 12.64
C SER A 8 -3.64 8.10 12.25
N PRO A 9 -3.69 7.01 13.03
CA PRO A 9 -4.61 5.90 12.75
C PRO A 9 -6.08 6.31 12.68
N ALA A 10 -6.43 7.43 13.28
CA ALA A 10 -7.80 7.93 13.28
C ALA A 10 -8.35 8.18 11.87
N HIS A 11 -7.46 8.35 10.89
CA HIS A 11 -7.85 8.67 9.52
C HIS A 11 -7.96 7.45 8.61
N LEU A 12 -7.62 6.26 9.11
CA LEU A 12 -7.63 5.04 8.30
C LEU A 12 -9.04 4.65 7.85
N ALA A 13 -10.05 4.87 8.68
CA ALA A 13 -11.42 4.59 8.27
C ALA A 13 -11.85 5.43 7.08
N GLY A 14 -11.43 6.70 7.06
CA GLY A 14 -11.70 7.58 5.92
C GLY A 14 -11.00 7.10 4.65
N LEU A 15 -9.78 6.61 4.79
CA LEU A 15 -9.05 6.03 3.67
C LEU A 15 -9.82 4.84 3.09
N ARG A 16 -10.26 3.94 3.95
CA ARG A 16 -11.01 2.76 3.49
C ARG A 16 -12.28 3.15 2.74
N ARG A 17 -13.01 4.13 3.27
CA ARG A 17 -14.23 4.61 2.60
C ARG A 17 -13.92 5.22 1.24
N ALA A 18 -12.88 6.04 1.15
CA ALA A 18 -12.49 6.67 -0.10
C ALA A 18 -12.06 5.62 -1.13
N ALA A 19 -11.30 4.62 -0.68
CA ALA A 19 -10.85 3.54 -1.56
C ALA A 19 -12.04 2.73 -2.09
N ARG A 20 -13.00 2.39 -1.23
CA ARG A 20 -14.18 1.65 -1.67
C ARG A 20 -15.01 2.46 -2.66
N ALA A 21 -15.12 3.75 -2.47
CA ALA A 21 -15.82 4.60 -3.42
C ALA A 21 -15.11 4.62 -4.77
N CYS A 22 -13.79 4.69 -4.76
CA CYS A 22 -12.97 4.66 -5.97
C CYS A 22 -13.10 3.33 -6.72
N LEU A 23 -13.31 2.24 -5.99
CA LEU A 23 -13.35 0.89 -6.56
C LEU A 23 -14.78 0.39 -6.83
N GLN A 24 -15.76 1.26 -6.79
CA GLN A 24 -17.12 0.87 -7.18
C GLN A 24 -17.12 0.37 -8.62
N GLY A 25 -17.82 -0.73 -8.85
CA GLY A 25 -17.85 -1.35 -10.17
C GLY A 25 -16.75 -2.38 -10.41
N VAL A 26 -15.75 -2.42 -9.54
CA VAL A 26 -14.72 -3.43 -9.59
C VAL A 26 -15.23 -4.69 -8.88
N ALA A 27 -14.80 -5.86 -9.34
CA ALA A 27 -15.18 -7.13 -8.70
C ALA A 27 -14.89 -7.07 -7.20
N SER A 28 -15.85 -7.52 -6.39
CA SER A 28 -15.82 -7.29 -4.94
C SER A 28 -14.62 -7.94 -4.25
N ASP A 29 -14.18 -9.12 -4.70
CA ASP A 29 -13.02 -9.77 -4.12
C ASP A 29 -11.75 -8.97 -4.38
N ALA A 30 -11.56 -8.47 -5.59
CA ALA A 30 -10.40 -7.63 -5.90
C ALA A 30 -10.45 -6.31 -5.14
N ALA A 31 -11.63 -5.70 -5.06
CA ALA A 31 -11.79 -4.44 -4.31
C ALA A 31 -11.48 -4.65 -2.83
N ASP A 32 -11.99 -5.71 -2.23
CA ASP A 32 -11.73 -6.01 -0.82
C ASP A 32 -10.25 -6.23 -0.55
N ASP A 33 -9.58 -6.98 -1.43
CA ASP A 33 -8.14 -7.25 -1.31
C ASP A 33 -7.34 -5.95 -1.36
N VAL A 34 -7.67 -5.07 -2.29
CA VAL A 34 -6.95 -3.81 -2.43
C VAL A 34 -7.21 -2.88 -1.26
N VAL A 35 -8.46 -2.79 -0.79
CA VAL A 35 -8.78 -1.97 0.37
C VAL A 35 -8.00 -2.43 1.59
N LEU A 36 -7.95 -3.74 1.82
CA LEU A 36 -7.19 -4.29 2.95
C LEU A 36 -5.69 -4.05 2.78
N ALA A 37 -5.15 -4.29 1.58
CA ALA A 37 -3.73 -4.08 1.31
C ALA A 37 -3.36 -2.60 1.50
N LEU A 38 -4.17 -1.70 0.98
CA LEU A 38 -3.92 -0.27 1.08
C LEU A 38 -3.98 0.18 2.55
N ASN A 39 -4.94 -0.35 3.31
CA ASN A 39 -5.03 -0.06 4.73
C ASN A 39 -3.78 -0.53 5.48
N GLU A 40 -3.27 -1.72 5.16
CA GLU A 40 -2.05 -2.24 5.76
C GLU A 40 -0.84 -1.38 5.40
N ALA A 41 -0.69 -1.03 4.14
CA ALA A 41 0.44 -0.20 3.70
C ALA A 41 0.39 1.18 4.36
N ALA A 42 -0.79 1.78 4.46
CA ALA A 42 -0.95 3.08 5.10
C ALA A 42 -0.68 2.99 6.61
N THR A 43 -1.15 1.92 7.26
CA THR A 43 -0.88 1.69 8.68
C THR A 43 0.62 1.60 8.94
N ASN A 44 1.34 0.84 8.09
CA ASN A 44 2.79 0.73 8.22
C ASN A 44 3.47 2.08 8.02
N ALA A 45 3.01 2.86 7.04
CA ALA A 45 3.57 4.18 6.79
C ALA A 45 3.37 5.12 7.98
N ILE A 46 2.19 5.07 8.60
CA ILE A 46 1.88 5.91 9.75
C ILE A 46 2.71 5.50 10.96
N LEU A 47 2.80 4.21 11.24
CA LEU A 47 3.45 3.71 12.45
C LEU A 47 4.97 3.69 12.36
N TYR A 48 5.51 3.41 11.17
CA TYR A 48 6.95 3.14 11.04
C TYR A 48 7.66 4.05 10.08
N GLY A 49 6.94 4.72 9.20
CA GLY A 49 7.54 5.50 8.13
C GLY A 49 7.33 6.99 8.24
N SER A 50 6.40 7.44 9.06
CA SER A 50 6.03 8.85 9.09
C SER A 50 6.68 9.59 10.25
N GLY A 51 7.98 9.76 10.19
CA GLY A 51 8.70 10.52 11.20
C GLY A 51 8.26 11.98 11.21
N GLY A 52 8.06 12.53 12.41
CA GLY A 52 7.75 13.95 12.55
C GLY A 52 6.34 14.34 12.15
N GLY A 53 5.45 13.40 11.95
CA GLY A 53 4.05 13.70 11.68
C GLY A 53 3.75 14.16 10.27
N GLN A 54 4.66 13.94 9.32
CA GLN A 54 4.41 14.27 7.93
C GLN A 54 3.26 13.45 7.38
N PRO A 55 2.38 14.06 6.56
CA PRO A 55 1.26 13.30 5.99
C PRO A 55 1.74 12.21 5.04
N VAL A 56 0.93 11.18 4.93
CA VAL A 56 1.16 10.06 4.01
C VAL A 56 0.36 10.33 2.74
N GLN A 57 1.00 10.19 1.59
CA GLN A 57 0.34 10.41 0.31
C GLN A 57 -0.15 9.07 -0.23
N VAL A 58 -1.43 9.00 -0.57
CA VAL A 58 -2.04 7.80 -1.10
C VAL A 58 -2.59 8.09 -2.48
N VAL A 59 -2.27 7.21 -3.44
CA VAL A 59 -2.77 7.32 -4.81
C VAL A 59 -3.39 5.97 -5.17
N LEU A 60 -4.55 6.00 -5.80
CA LEU A 60 -5.27 4.78 -6.21
C LEU A 60 -5.87 5.01 -7.59
N HIS A 61 -5.52 4.16 -8.52
CA HIS A 61 -6.01 4.22 -9.90
C HIS A 61 -6.50 2.86 -10.36
N VAL A 62 -7.54 2.88 -11.18
CA VAL A 62 -7.96 1.69 -11.91
C VAL A 62 -7.66 1.93 -13.38
N HIS A 63 -6.83 1.08 -13.96
CA HIS A 63 -6.43 1.16 -15.36
C HIS A 63 -6.81 -0.14 -16.04
N HIS A 64 -7.75 -0.09 -16.97
CA HIS A 64 -8.13 -1.28 -17.73
C HIS A 64 -8.40 -2.46 -16.79
N ASP A 65 -7.45 -3.38 -16.72
CA ASP A 65 -7.59 -4.62 -15.96
C ASP A 65 -6.65 -4.67 -14.74
N VAL A 66 -6.19 -3.53 -14.29
CA VAL A 66 -5.26 -3.46 -13.14
C VAL A 66 -5.67 -2.35 -12.19
N ILE A 67 -5.64 -2.65 -10.90
CA ILE A 67 -5.71 -1.64 -9.85
C ILE A 67 -4.29 -1.38 -9.38
N GLU A 68 -3.91 -0.11 -9.37
CA GLU A 68 -2.60 0.30 -8.87
C GLU A 68 -2.78 1.30 -7.73
N ALA A 69 -2.10 1.05 -6.64
CA ALA A 69 -2.15 1.93 -5.48
C ALA A 69 -0.73 2.18 -4.98
N SER A 70 -0.49 3.37 -4.46
CA SER A 70 0.78 3.66 -3.84
C SER A 70 0.59 4.43 -2.55
N VAL A 71 1.52 4.21 -1.63
CA VAL A 71 1.58 4.89 -0.35
C VAL A 71 2.99 5.45 -0.20
N LEU A 72 3.09 6.75 -0.05
CA LEU A 72 4.38 7.44 0.11
C LEU A 72 4.44 8.02 1.51
N ASP A 73 5.42 7.58 2.29
CA ASP A 73 5.72 8.22 3.56
C ASP A 73 6.96 9.09 3.43
N HIS A 74 7.19 9.93 4.44
CA HIS A 74 8.34 10.82 4.49
C HIS A 74 9.25 10.49 5.67
N GLY A 75 9.18 9.24 6.11
CA GLY A 75 9.99 8.76 7.22
C GLY A 75 11.41 8.43 6.82
N PRO A 76 12.16 7.88 7.78
CA PRO A 76 13.55 7.52 7.50
C PRO A 76 13.62 6.45 6.42
N GLU A 77 14.69 6.57 5.61
CA GLU A 77 14.98 5.61 4.57
C GLU A 77 15.22 4.23 5.16
N LEU A 78 14.61 3.22 4.55
CA LEU A 78 14.97 1.85 4.87
C LEU A 78 16.22 1.48 4.08
N PRO A 79 17.14 0.72 4.66
CA PRO A 79 18.29 0.27 3.90
C PRO A 79 17.86 -0.64 2.75
N ALA A 80 18.48 -0.46 1.59
CA ALA A 80 18.20 -1.30 0.43
C ALA A 80 18.56 -2.76 0.74
N GLN A 81 19.59 -2.96 1.54
CA GLN A 81 19.98 -4.29 2.03
C GLN A 81 20.28 -4.16 3.51
N PRO A 82 19.78 -5.08 4.33
CA PRO A 82 20.07 -5.03 5.76
C PRO A 82 21.56 -5.21 5.99
N SER A 83 22.18 -4.28 6.70
CA SER A 83 23.60 -4.36 7.01
C SER A 83 23.86 -4.62 8.49
N THR A 84 22.82 -4.53 9.32
CA THR A 84 22.91 -4.75 10.75
C THR A 84 21.70 -5.53 11.24
N ASP A 85 21.81 -6.08 12.45
CA ASP A 85 20.68 -6.79 13.07
C ASP A 85 19.49 -5.85 13.29
N ALA A 86 19.78 -4.58 13.61
CA ALA A 86 18.71 -3.60 13.78
C ALA A 86 17.96 -3.35 12.47
N ASP A 87 18.68 -3.30 11.34
CA ASP A 87 18.05 -3.15 10.02
C ASP A 87 17.17 -4.35 9.71
N ILE A 88 17.66 -5.55 10.04
CA ILE A 88 16.90 -6.78 9.82
C ILE A 88 15.63 -6.77 10.66
N GLU A 89 15.71 -6.31 11.91
CA GLU A 89 14.55 -6.22 12.78
C GLU A 89 13.49 -5.28 12.22
N VAL A 90 13.91 -4.11 11.76
CA VAL A 90 12.99 -3.14 11.15
C VAL A 90 12.32 -3.75 9.92
N LEU A 91 13.11 -4.39 9.05
CA LEU A 91 12.57 -5.05 7.87
C LEU A 91 11.65 -6.21 8.24
N THR A 92 11.94 -6.93 9.32
CA THR A 92 11.09 -8.04 9.76
C THR A 92 9.74 -7.54 10.25
N VAL A 93 9.71 -6.45 11.02
CA VAL A 93 8.47 -5.86 11.48
C VAL A 93 7.63 -5.40 10.29
N ARG A 94 8.25 -4.71 9.34
CA ARG A 94 7.59 -4.31 8.10
C ARG A 94 7.34 -5.51 7.19
N GLY A 95 8.21 -6.51 7.25
CA GLY A 95 8.06 -7.72 6.46
C GLY A 95 6.80 -8.49 6.77
N ARG A 96 6.31 -8.41 8.02
CA ARG A 96 5.03 -9.02 8.38
C ARG A 96 3.89 -8.38 7.58
N GLY A 97 3.88 -7.06 7.49
CA GLY A 97 2.91 -6.35 6.67
C GLY A 97 3.13 -6.61 5.18
N LEU A 98 4.38 -6.64 4.73
CA LEU A 98 4.69 -6.95 3.34
C LEU A 98 4.24 -8.35 2.96
N TRP A 99 4.38 -9.33 3.87
CA TRP A 99 3.89 -10.69 3.62
C TRP A 99 2.39 -10.68 3.35
N LEU A 100 1.64 -9.96 4.16
CA LEU A 100 0.19 -9.84 3.97
C LEU A 100 -0.12 -9.17 2.62
N LEU A 101 0.63 -8.11 2.27
CA LEU A 101 0.44 -7.43 1.00
C LEU A 101 0.63 -8.39 -0.17
N HIS A 102 1.68 -9.22 -0.12
CA HIS A 102 1.95 -10.18 -1.19
C HIS A 102 0.84 -11.24 -1.32
N ARG A 103 0.06 -11.45 -0.26
CA ARG A 103 -1.08 -12.38 -0.31
C ARG A 103 -2.31 -11.75 -0.95
N LEU A 104 -2.40 -10.42 -0.89
CA LEU A 104 -3.60 -9.69 -1.31
C LEU A 104 -3.49 -9.13 -2.73
N VAL A 105 -2.28 -8.87 -3.19
CA VAL A 105 -2.06 -8.24 -4.49
C VAL A 105 -1.01 -9.03 -5.27
N ASP A 106 -0.92 -8.77 -6.57
CA ASP A 106 -0.05 -9.51 -7.47
C ASP A 106 1.39 -9.02 -7.44
N GLU A 107 1.57 -7.74 -7.17
CA GLU A 107 2.91 -7.16 -7.13
C GLU A 107 3.00 -6.13 -6.02
N VAL A 108 4.08 -6.19 -5.26
CA VAL A 108 4.41 -5.20 -4.24
C VAL A 108 5.80 -4.68 -4.56
N ARG A 109 5.93 -3.37 -4.72
CA ARG A 109 7.22 -2.75 -4.98
C ARG A 109 7.50 -1.74 -3.88
N LEU A 110 8.70 -1.83 -3.31
CA LEU A 110 9.17 -0.93 -2.29
C LEU A 110 10.31 -0.11 -2.88
N GLU A 111 10.17 1.20 -2.86
CA GLU A 111 11.18 2.10 -3.44
C GLU A 111 11.57 3.16 -2.43
N HIS A 112 12.88 3.40 -2.34
CA HIS A 112 13.36 4.58 -1.64
C HIS A 112 13.25 5.76 -2.58
N VAL A 113 12.60 6.82 -2.10
CA VAL A 113 12.52 8.06 -2.84
C VAL A 113 13.12 9.14 -1.96
N GLN A 114 13.31 10.33 -2.52
CA GLN A 114 13.89 11.41 -1.75
C GLN A 114 13.06 11.65 -0.50
N LEU A 115 13.69 11.48 0.66
CA LEU A 115 13.11 11.74 1.98
C LEU A 115 11.95 10.81 2.35
N GLY A 116 11.93 9.58 1.80
CA GLY A 116 10.85 8.68 2.19
C GLY A 116 10.88 7.34 1.49
N THR A 117 9.77 6.64 1.61
CA THR A 117 9.59 5.31 1.01
C THR A 117 8.24 5.25 0.33
N ARG A 118 8.22 4.73 -0.89
CA ARG A 118 6.98 4.47 -1.62
C ARG A 118 6.74 2.98 -1.71
N VAL A 119 5.54 2.56 -1.33
CA VAL A 119 5.06 1.19 -1.55
C VAL A 119 4.05 1.26 -2.68
N THR A 120 4.28 0.50 -3.74
CA THR A 120 3.35 0.40 -4.87
C THR A 120 2.75 -0.99 -4.90
N LEU A 121 1.43 -1.06 -5.02
CA LEU A 121 0.65 -2.29 -5.03
C LEU A 121 -0.05 -2.41 -6.37
N ARG A 122 -0.02 -3.59 -6.97
CA ARG A 122 -0.74 -3.87 -8.21
C ARG A 122 -1.57 -5.12 -8.06
N ARG A 123 -2.84 -5.03 -8.35
CA ARG A 123 -3.78 -6.15 -8.31
C ARG A 123 -4.42 -6.29 -9.68
N GLN A 124 -4.15 -7.42 -10.33
CA GLN A 124 -4.79 -7.75 -11.61
C GLN A 124 -6.27 -7.98 -11.38
N LEU A 125 -7.07 -7.36 -12.21
CA LEU A 125 -8.47 -7.71 -12.27
C LEU A 125 -8.54 -8.94 -13.15
N THR A 126 -8.98 -10.04 -12.58
CA THR A 126 -9.06 -11.28 -13.32
C THR A 126 -9.90 -11.02 -14.55
N PRO A 127 -9.36 -11.12 -15.72
CA PRO A 127 -10.19 -11.06 -16.88
C PRO A 127 -11.12 -12.23 -16.74
N ALA A 128 -12.30 -11.98 -17.06
CA ALA A 128 -13.16 -13.09 -17.17
C ALA A 128 -12.38 -14.10 -17.94
N ARG A 129 -11.87 -14.94 -17.59
CA ARG A 129 -11.21 -15.72 -18.27
C ARG A 129 -11.62 -16.32 -19.19
N PRO A 130 -11.21 -16.44 -19.70
CA PRO A 130 -11.63 -16.70 -20.90
C PRO A 130 -12.33 -17.82 -21.25
N LEU A 131 -12.58 -17.88 -21.57
CA LEU A 131 -13.03 -18.62 -21.91
C LEU A 131 -12.83 -19.32 -22.72
N SER A 132 -12.47 -19.35 -22.68
CA SER A 132 -12.27 -19.91 -23.27
C SER A 132 -12.56 -20.50 -23.66
N CYS A 133 -12.56 -20.54 -23.78
CA CYS A 133 -12.61 -20.99 -24.10
C CYS A 133 -12.67 -21.23 -24.49
#